data_505899c5a58a24bb33b8d56bea48c9b7
#
_entry.id   505899c5a58a24bb33b8d56bea48c9b7
#
_cell.length_a   1.000
_cell.length_b   1.000
_cell.length_c   1.000
_cell.angle_alpha   90.00
_cell.angle_beta   90.00
_cell.angle_gamma   90.00
#
_symmetry.space_group_name_H-M   'P 1'
#
loop_
_entity.id
_entity.type
_entity.pdbx_description
1 polymer ?
#
loop_
_entity_poly.entity_id
_entity_poly.type
_entity_poly.pdbx_seq_one_letter_code
_entity_poly.pdbx_strand_id
1 'polypeptide(L)'
;MEKRVWDWGIDLGGTKCECVVLDGDEVLLRHRIPTERHGGYQHMLGQIAKLVDECAAKLGQHPALIGMGTPGARDPQTGLLKNSNTTEFNGKPLKEDLERRLGVPVLIANDANCFALAETHLGTVRQHHPDAKVVFGIIMGTGVGAGIVINGQILNGHHGIAGEWGHNVLLPEGPECYCGKRGCVETLISGPALEAWYEARTKRRLSLAQIAAASAHDHVARLTMDRLHLLFGQALANVINILDPDVIVIGGGVGNVQSLYRAGRETVLPFLFNPRFATPMVAPALGDSAGVFGAALLARGVFREALLS
;
A
#
# COMPACT_ATOMS: atom_id res chain seq x y z
N MET A 1 13.43 -34.60 -11.64
CA MET A 1 13.16 -33.67 -10.52
C MET A 1 12.31 -32.53 -11.08
N GLU A 2 11.07 -32.42 -10.64
CA GLU A 2 10.26 -31.25 -10.98
C GLU A 2 10.97 -29.98 -10.49
N LYS A 3 11.13 -29.01 -11.39
CA LYS A 3 11.72 -27.71 -11.00
C LYS A 3 10.78 -27.05 -10.00
N ARG A 4 11.22 -26.83 -8.76
CA ARG A 4 10.47 -26.05 -7.79
C ARG A 4 10.18 -24.67 -8.38
N VAL A 5 8.92 -24.26 -8.35
CA VAL A 5 8.49 -22.94 -8.80
C VAL A 5 8.51 -22.02 -7.57
N TRP A 6 9.38 -21.01 -7.63
CA TRP A 6 9.48 -19.99 -6.58
C TRP A 6 8.64 -18.76 -6.91
N ASP A 7 8.10 -18.12 -5.88
CA ASP A 7 7.32 -16.90 -6.02
C ASP A 7 8.25 -15.68 -6.04
N TRP A 8 8.32 -15.00 -7.17
CA TRP A 8 9.13 -13.80 -7.35
C TRP A 8 8.27 -12.55 -7.22
N GLY A 9 8.61 -11.68 -6.27
CA GLY A 9 7.95 -10.40 -6.05
C GLY A 9 8.91 -9.24 -6.23
N ILE A 10 8.44 -8.17 -6.87
CA ILE A 10 9.17 -6.90 -6.99
C ILE A 10 8.28 -5.77 -6.45
N ASP A 11 8.81 -4.95 -5.56
CA ASP A 11 8.21 -3.68 -5.14
C ASP A 11 8.95 -2.54 -5.83
N LEU A 12 8.23 -1.81 -6.70
CA LEU A 12 8.76 -0.72 -7.49
C LEU A 12 8.44 0.62 -6.82
N GLY A 13 9.34 1.11 -6.00
CA GLY A 13 9.24 2.45 -5.40
C GLY A 13 9.94 3.53 -6.24
N GLY A 14 9.63 4.79 -5.97
CA GLY A 14 10.23 5.93 -6.67
C GLY A 14 11.73 6.15 -6.39
N THR A 15 12.29 5.59 -5.29
CA THR A 15 13.69 5.74 -4.91
C THR A 15 14.47 4.43 -4.96
N LYS A 16 13.80 3.32 -4.70
CA LYS A 16 14.37 1.96 -4.63
C LYS A 16 13.39 0.97 -5.22
N CYS A 17 13.91 -0.07 -5.84
CA CYS A 17 13.18 -1.29 -6.18
C CYS A 17 13.74 -2.46 -5.38
N GLU A 18 12.86 -3.32 -4.90
CA GLU A 18 13.18 -4.46 -4.05
C GLU A 18 12.61 -5.73 -4.66
N CYS A 19 13.39 -6.81 -4.64
CA CYS A 19 12.97 -8.15 -5.03
C CYS A 19 12.98 -9.06 -3.81
N VAL A 20 11.95 -9.90 -3.69
CA VAL A 20 11.91 -11.05 -2.79
C VAL A 20 11.64 -12.30 -3.60
N VAL A 21 12.26 -13.41 -3.21
CA VAL A 21 11.97 -14.73 -3.76
C VAL A 21 11.61 -15.66 -2.62
N LEU A 22 10.44 -16.30 -2.74
CA LEU A 22 9.89 -17.19 -1.73
C LEU A 22 9.81 -18.64 -2.23
N ASP A 23 10.09 -19.59 -1.32
CA ASP A 23 9.71 -21.01 -1.47
C ASP A 23 8.65 -21.32 -0.41
N GLY A 24 7.37 -21.34 -0.80
CA GLY A 24 6.29 -21.29 0.16
C GLY A 24 6.32 -19.99 0.97
N ASP A 25 6.44 -20.09 2.29
CA ASP A 25 6.52 -18.91 3.18
C ASP A 25 7.98 -18.59 3.59
N GLU A 26 8.94 -19.37 3.12
CA GLU A 26 10.37 -19.17 3.38
C GLU A 26 10.97 -18.13 2.43
N VAL A 27 11.71 -17.17 2.97
CA VAL A 27 12.43 -16.16 2.19
C VAL A 27 13.76 -16.72 1.75
N LEU A 28 13.91 -17.05 0.46
CA LEU A 28 15.17 -17.53 -0.12
C LEU A 28 16.15 -16.40 -0.39
N LEU A 29 15.63 -15.27 -0.87
CA LEU A 29 16.44 -14.11 -1.23
C LEU A 29 15.63 -12.84 -1.03
N ARG A 30 16.33 -11.79 -0.60
CA ARG A 30 15.85 -10.42 -0.60
C ARG A 30 16.97 -9.51 -1.09
N HIS A 31 16.68 -8.71 -2.12
CA HIS A 31 17.68 -7.84 -2.72
C HIS A 31 17.05 -6.50 -3.12
N ARG A 32 17.82 -5.43 -2.98
CA ARG A 32 17.33 -4.07 -3.20
C ARG A 32 18.38 -3.24 -3.92
N ILE A 33 17.95 -2.48 -4.92
CA ILE A 33 18.79 -1.53 -5.64
C ILE A 33 18.07 -0.18 -5.77
N PRO A 34 18.81 0.92 -6.07
CA PRO A 34 18.19 2.20 -6.40
C PRO A 34 17.34 2.12 -7.67
N THR A 35 16.20 2.82 -7.69
CA THR A 35 15.35 2.96 -8.90
C THR A 35 16.00 3.92 -9.91
N GLU A 36 16.77 4.90 -9.45
CA GLU A 36 17.43 5.92 -10.27
C GLU A 36 16.47 6.65 -11.22
N ARG A 37 15.35 7.13 -10.66
CA ARG A 37 14.24 7.77 -11.36
C ARG A 37 14.66 8.86 -12.35
N HIS A 38 15.74 9.62 -12.03
CA HIS A 38 16.27 10.69 -12.88
C HIS A 38 16.72 10.21 -14.27
N GLY A 39 17.01 8.92 -14.44
CA GLY A 39 17.32 8.31 -15.74
C GLY A 39 16.11 8.13 -16.67
N GLY A 40 14.90 8.38 -16.17
CA GLY A 40 13.65 8.25 -16.93
C GLY A 40 13.17 6.80 -17.09
N TYR A 41 12.07 6.65 -17.81
CA TYR A 41 11.32 5.39 -17.92
C TYR A 41 12.17 4.19 -18.38
N GLN A 42 12.91 4.36 -19.49
CA GLN A 42 13.72 3.25 -20.06
C GLN A 42 14.87 2.84 -19.13
N HIS A 43 15.45 3.77 -18.42
CA HIS A 43 16.48 3.50 -17.43
C HIS A 43 15.91 2.70 -16.26
N MET A 44 14.74 3.08 -15.75
CA MET A 44 14.07 2.35 -14.67
C MET A 44 13.70 0.92 -15.06
N LEU A 45 13.26 0.69 -16.32
CA LEU A 45 13.10 -0.69 -16.86
C LEU A 45 14.41 -1.47 -16.83
N GLY A 46 15.53 -0.79 -17.13
CA GLY A 46 16.88 -1.37 -17.04
C GLY A 46 17.26 -1.76 -15.63
N GLN A 47 16.95 -0.93 -14.64
CA GLN A 47 17.20 -1.24 -13.23
C GLN A 47 16.38 -2.43 -12.75
N ILE A 48 15.11 -2.54 -13.15
CA ILE A 48 14.28 -3.69 -12.81
C ILE A 48 14.88 -4.97 -13.42
N ALA A 49 15.29 -4.95 -14.69
CA ALA A 49 15.92 -6.12 -15.32
C ALA A 49 17.22 -6.50 -14.61
N LYS A 50 18.08 -5.52 -14.31
CA LYS A 50 19.30 -5.72 -13.53
C LYS A 50 19.02 -6.38 -12.18
N LEU A 51 17.99 -5.93 -11.45
CA LEU A 51 17.58 -6.51 -10.18
C LEU A 51 17.20 -7.99 -10.33
N VAL A 52 16.43 -8.33 -11.37
CA VAL A 52 16.04 -9.72 -11.67
C VAL A 52 17.26 -10.58 -11.98
N ASP A 53 18.16 -10.09 -12.85
CA ASP A 53 19.36 -10.81 -13.24
C ASP A 53 20.30 -11.06 -12.04
N GLU A 54 20.49 -10.06 -11.16
CA GLU A 54 21.29 -10.20 -9.94
C GLU A 54 20.69 -11.22 -8.97
N CYS A 55 19.36 -11.25 -8.84
CA CYS A 55 18.67 -12.24 -8.02
C CYS A 55 18.78 -13.64 -8.63
N ALA A 56 18.59 -13.77 -9.95
CA ALA A 56 18.68 -15.03 -10.65
C ALA A 56 20.10 -15.63 -10.59
N ALA A 57 21.13 -14.79 -10.70
CA ALA A 57 22.52 -15.23 -10.56
C ALA A 57 22.82 -15.77 -9.15
N LYS A 58 22.28 -15.14 -8.10
CA LYS A 58 22.45 -15.60 -6.71
C LYS A 58 21.75 -16.93 -6.43
N LEU A 59 20.61 -17.16 -7.06
CA LEU A 59 19.78 -18.35 -6.83
C LEU A 59 20.04 -19.49 -7.83
N GLY A 60 20.75 -19.21 -8.94
CA GLY A 60 20.97 -20.17 -10.02
C GLY A 60 19.70 -20.50 -10.81
N GLN A 61 18.64 -19.70 -10.69
CA GLN A 61 17.36 -19.92 -11.34
C GLN A 61 16.70 -18.59 -11.74
N HIS A 62 16.19 -18.50 -12.97
CA HIS A 62 15.37 -17.39 -13.43
C HIS A 62 13.89 -17.58 -13.03
N PRO A 63 13.12 -16.47 -12.86
CA PRO A 63 11.69 -16.55 -12.60
C PRO A 63 10.94 -17.18 -13.77
N ALA A 64 9.84 -17.88 -13.49
CA ALA A 64 8.86 -18.29 -14.50
C ALA A 64 7.72 -17.24 -14.65
N LEU A 65 7.50 -16.45 -13.61
CA LEU A 65 6.51 -15.39 -13.51
C LEU A 65 6.97 -14.41 -12.42
N ILE A 66 6.70 -13.13 -12.59
CA ILE A 66 7.00 -12.09 -11.60
C ILE A 66 5.72 -11.37 -11.22
N GLY A 67 5.45 -11.27 -9.91
CA GLY A 67 4.48 -10.32 -9.37
C GLY A 67 5.17 -8.99 -9.05
N MET A 68 4.49 -7.87 -9.30
CA MET A 68 5.05 -6.54 -9.11
C MET A 68 4.05 -5.61 -8.43
N GLY A 69 4.47 -5.02 -7.32
CA GLY A 69 3.83 -3.86 -6.71
C GLY A 69 4.31 -2.58 -7.37
N THR A 70 3.40 -1.69 -7.74
CA THR A 70 3.73 -0.43 -8.40
C THR A 70 3.01 0.74 -7.76
N PRO A 71 3.62 1.95 -7.74
CA PRO A 71 2.85 3.14 -7.45
C PRO A 71 1.83 3.38 -8.57
N GLY A 72 0.58 3.66 -8.21
CA GLY A 72 -0.53 3.77 -9.17
C GLY A 72 -1.12 2.43 -9.60
N ALA A 73 -1.96 2.43 -10.60
CA ALA A 73 -2.71 1.27 -11.06
C ALA A 73 -2.64 1.11 -12.58
N ARG A 74 -2.69 -0.15 -13.05
CA ARG A 74 -2.86 -0.44 -14.47
C ARG A 74 -4.32 -0.25 -14.88
N ASP A 75 -4.56 0.56 -15.89
CA ASP A 75 -5.90 0.73 -16.44
C ASP A 75 -6.35 -0.54 -17.16
N PRO A 76 -7.48 -1.16 -16.80
CA PRO A 76 -7.92 -2.41 -17.41
C PRO A 76 -8.27 -2.31 -18.90
N GLN A 77 -8.67 -1.12 -19.37
CA GLN A 77 -9.09 -0.90 -20.76
C GLN A 77 -7.91 -0.61 -21.68
N THR A 78 -7.00 0.27 -21.24
CA THR A 78 -5.88 0.71 -22.09
C THR A 78 -4.59 -0.09 -21.85
N GLY A 79 -4.48 -0.80 -20.73
CA GLY A 79 -3.25 -1.47 -20.31
C GLY A 79 -2.19 -0.52 -19.76
N LEU A 80 -2.39 0.80 -19.82
CA LEU A 80 -1.40 1.78 -19.40
C LEU A 80 -1.43 2.02 -17.88
N LEU A 81 -0.28 2.34 -17.30
CA LEU A 81 -0.21 2.74 -15.91
C LEU A 81 -0.77 4.16 -15.73
N LYS A 82 -1.53 4.36 -14.65
CA LYS A 82 -2.17 5.66 -14.31
C LYS A 82 -2.05 5.94 -12.82
N ASN A 83 -2.27 7.19 -12.45
CA ASN A 83 -2.33 7.67 -11.06
C ASN A 83 -1.06 7.41 -10.25
N SER A 84 0.09 7.23 -10.92
CA SER A 84 1.37 7.05 -10.24
C SER A 84 1.94 8.39 -9.77
N ASN A 85 2.43 8.44 -8.52
CA ASN A 85 3.24 9.54 -8.01
C ASN A 85 4.66 9.55 -8.61
N THR A 86 5.10 8.42 -9.16
CA THR A 86 6.26 8.33 -10.06
C THR A 86 5.78 8.60 -11.48
N THR A 87 5.69 9.88 -11.82
CA THR A 87 4.98 10.37 -13.01
C THR A 87 5.52 9.82 -14.33
N GLU A 88 6.77 9.36 -14.36
CA GLU A 88 7.43 8.75 -15.52
C GLU A 88 6.75 7.46 -16.00
N PHE A 89 5.99 6.80 -15.12
CA PHE A 89 5.22 5.61 -15.46
C PHE A 89 3.83 5.91 -16.04
N ASN A 90 3.28 7.10 -15.79
CA ASN A 90 1.93 7.43 -16.25
C ASN A 90 1.83 7.42 -17.77
N GLY A 91 0.82 6.74 -18.29
CA GLY A 91 0.59 6.56 -19.73
C GLY A 91 1.55 5.58 -20.41
N LYS A 92 2.32 4.77 -19.65
CA LYS A 92 3.25 3.77 -20.18
C LYS A 92 2.69 2.35 -20.09
N PRO A 93 2.97 1.47 -21.08
CA PRO A 93 2.60 0.06 -21.05
C PRO A 93 3.62 -0.74 -20.23
N LEU A 94 3.73 -0.43 -18.93
CA LEU A 94 4.79 -0.95 -18.05
C LEU A 94 4.86 -2.48 -18.04
N LYS A 95 3.69 -3.13 -17.98
CA LYS A 95 3.60 -4.60 -17.98
C LYS A 95 4.22 -5.19 -19.26
N GLU A 96 3.75 -4.74 -20.38
CA GLU A 96 4.13 -5.24 -21.71
C GLU A 96 5.61 -4.96 -22.02
N ASP A 97 6.13 -3.82 -21.59
CA ASP A 97 7.54 -3.46 -21.76
C ASP A 97 8.46 -4.32 -20.87
N LEU A 98 8.03 -4.61 -19.62
CA LEU A 98 8.76 -5.51 -18.74
C LEU A 98 8.73 -6.95 -19.23
N GLU A 99 7.57 -7.47 -19.66
CA GLU A 99 7.44 -8.82 -20.20
C GLU A 99 8.36 -9.03 -21.41
N ARG A 100 8.41 -8.03 -22.31
CA ARG A 100 9.31 -8.06 -23.49
C ARG A 100 10.78 -8.05 -23.08
N ARG A 101 11.13 -7.30 -22.03
CA ARG A 101 12.52 -7.16 -21.59
C ARG A 101 13.00 -8.33 -20.76
N LEU A 102 12.14 -8.89 -19.92
CA LEU A 102 12.47 -9.97 -18.99
C LEU A 102 12.24 -11.37 -19.59
N GLY A 103 11.44 -11.46 -20.66
CA GLY A 103 11.09 -12.74 -21.32
C GLY A 103 10.17 -13.63 -20.49
N VAL A 104 9.52 -13.08 -19.44
CA VAL A 104 8.60 -13.80 -18.55
C VAL A 104 7.34 -12.98 -18.31
N PRO A 105 6.18 -13.63 -18.01
CA PRO A 105 4.96 -12.91 -17.65
C PRO A 105 5.16 -12.06 -16.39
N VAL A 106 4.46 -10.90 -16.34
CA VAL A 106 4.47 -9.97 -15.22
C VAL A 106 3.04 -9.68 -14.76
N LEU A 107 2.76 -9.82 -13.49
CA LEU A 107 1.50 -9.40 -12.87
C LEU A 107 1.73 -8.09 -12.13
N ILE A 108 0.86 -7.11 -12.32
CA ILE A 108 0.98 -5.81 -11.68
C ILE A 108 -0.22 -5.57 -10.76
N ALA A 109 0.07 -5.12 -9.53
CA ALA A 109 -0.91 -4.57 -8.62
C ALA A 109 -0.40 -3.25 -8.00
N ASN A 110 -1.31 -2.43 -7.51
CA ASN A 110 -0.93 -1.26 -6.71
C ASN A 110 -0.22 -1.68 -5.42
N ASP A 111 0.71 -0.85 -4.93
CA ASP A 111 1.50 -1.08 -3.72
C ASP A 111 0.65 -1.31 -2.46
N ALA A 112 -0.44 -0.54 -2.27
CA ALA A 112 -1.36 -0.74 -1.16
C ALA A 112 -2.17 -2.04 -1.27
N ASN A 113 -2.49 -2.49 -2.47
CA ASN A 113 -3.08 -3.81 -2.71
C ASN A 113 -2.11 -4.93 -2.35
N CYS A 114 -0.84 -4.80 -2.74
CA CYS A 114 0.21 -5.74 -2.34
C CYS A 114 0.38 -5.77 -0.81
N PHE A 115 0.37 -4.62 -0.14
CA PHE A 115 0.40 -4.53 1.32
C PHE A 115 -0.76 -5.31 1.96
N ALA A 116 -2.00 -5.03 1.53
CA ALA A 116 -3.18 -5.70 2.07
C ALA A 116 -3.13 -7.23 1.86
N LEU A 117 -2.68 -7.67 0.67
CA LEU A 117 -2.52 -9.09 0.34
C LEU A 117 -1.46 -9.77 1.22
N ALA A 118 -0.32 -9.11 1.43
CA ALA A 118 0.77 -9.62 2.26
C ALA A 118 0.32 -9.82 3.73
N GLU A 119 -0.31 -8.79 4.30
CA GLU A 119 -0.80 -8.87 5.69
C GLU A 119 -1.92 -9.90 5.86
N THR A 120 -2.71 -10.14 4.81
CA THR A 120 -3.74 -11.18 4.79
C THR A 120 -3.14 -12.58 4.81
N HIS A 121 -2.10 -12.84 4.02
CA HIS A 121 -1.60 -14.20 3.81
C HIS A 121 -0.36 -14.56 4.62
N LEU A 122 0.47 -13.59 5.01
CA LEU A 122 1.75 -13.82 5.70
C LEU A 122 1.87 -13.01 7.00
N GLY A 123 1.07 -11.94 7.14
CA GLY A 123 1.22 -10.98 8.22
C GLY A 123 0.20 -11.16 9.36
N THR A 124 -0.19 -10.02 9.94
CA THR A 124 -0.99 -9.94 11.17
C THR A 124 -2.38 -10.58 11.04
N VAL A 125 -3.01 -10.51 9.84
CA VAL A 125 -4.34 -11.10 9.62
C VAL A 125 -4.26 -12.61 9.71
N ARG A 126 -3.31 -13.25 8.99
CA ARG A 126 -3.11 -14.70 9.06
C ARG A 126 -2.84 -15.19 10.48
N GLN A 127 -2.07 -14.41 11.26
CA GLN A 127 -1.65 -14.81 12.60
C GLN A 127 -2.76 -14.68 13.65
N HIS A 128 -3.60 -13.67 13.55
CA HIS A 128 -4.56 -13.32 14.61
C HIS A 128 -6.03 -13.34 14.18
N HIS A 129 -6.30 -13.31 12.88
CA HIS A 129 -7.65 -13.25 12.29
C HIS A 129 -7.77 -14.17 11.07
N PRO A 130 -7.41 -15.48 11.17
CA PRO A 130 -7.31 -16.38 10.01
C PRO A 130 -8.63 -16.60 9.27
N ASP A 131 -9.77 -16.36 9.93
CA ASP A 131 -11.11 -16.51 9.35
C ASP A 131 -11.63 -15.24 8.65
N ALA A 132 -10.87 -14.14 8.67
CA ALA A 132 -11.24 -12.88 8.05
C ALA A 132 -11.39 -13.05 6.53
N LYS A 133 -12.55 -12.67 6.00
CA LYS A 133 -12.87 -12.74 4.57
C LYS A 133 -12.69 -11.39 3.88
N VAL A 134 -12.98 -10.30 4.58
CA VAL A 134 -12.88 -8.94 4.06
C VAL A 134 -11.84 -8.18 4.88
N VAL A 135 -10.71 -7.87 4.25
CA VAL A 135 -9.60 -7.14 4.86
C VAL A 135 -9.44 -5.80 4.18
N PHE A 136 -9.39 -4.74 4.97
CA PHE A 136 -9.08 -3.40 4.51
C PHE A 136 -7.69 -3.00 5.00
N GLY A 137 -6.71 -3.03 4.09
CA GLY A 137 -5.32 -2.64 4.38
C GLY A 137 -5.09 -1.17 4.02
N ILE A 138 -4.65 -0.37 4.96
CA ILE A 138 -4.39 1.07 4.82
C ILE A 138 -2.89 1.32 4.95
N ILE A 139 -2.33 2.13 4.08
CA ILE A 139 -0.98 2.70 4.24
C ILE A 139 -1.12 4.21 4.38
N MET A 140 -0.78 4.74 5.56
CA MET A 140 -0.72 6.18 5.82
C MET A 140 0.73 6.58 6.13
N GLY A 141 1.35 7.27 5.18
CA GLY A 141 2.74 7.74 5.27
C GLY A 141 2.89 9.11 4.64
N THR A 142 3.74 9.22 3.62
CA THR A 142 3.86 10.41 2.75
C THR A 142 2.57 10.68 1.99
N GLY A 143 1.88 9.60 1.56
CA GLY A 143 0.53 9.62 1.02
C GLY A 143 -0.43 8.77 1.85
N VAL A 144 -1.64 8.57 1.33
CA VAL A 144 -2.66 7.67 1.89
C VAL A 144 -3.17 6.77 0.78
N GLY A 145 -2.88 5.48 0.88
CA GLY A 145 -3.40 4.44 0.01
C GLY A 145 -4.15 3.37 0.79
N ALA A 146 -4.97 2.58 0.12
CA ALA A 146 -5.54 1.39 0.71
C ALA A 146 -5.74 0.28 -0.34
N GLY A 147 -5.78 -0.96 0.14
CA GLY A 147 -6.12 -2.14 -0.63
C GLY A 147 -7.24 -2.91 0.04
N ILE A 148 -8.02 -3.60 -0.76
CA ILE A 148 -9.12 -4.44 -0.31
C ILE A 148 -8.85 -5.88 -0.72
N VAL A 149 -8.91 -6.80 0.26
CA VAL A 149 -8.81 -8.24 0.00
C VAL A 149 -10.13 -8.89 0.40
N ILE A 150 -10.71 -9.67 -0.51
CA ILE A 150 -11.94 -10.41 -0.29
C ILE A 150 -11.68 -11.88 -0.57
N ASN A 151 -11.95 -12.74 0.41
CA ASN A 151 -11.69 -14.19 0.32
C ASN A 151 -10.24 -14.51 -0.11
N GLY A 152 -9.28 -13.75 0.41
CA GLY A 152 -7.87 -13.92 0.10
C GLY A 152 -7.40 -13.37 -1.24
N GLN A 153 -8.25 -12.68 -2.01
CA GLN A 153 -7.93 -12.10 -3.31
C GLN A 153 -8.08 -10.58 -3.31
N ILE A 154 -7.22 -9.88 -4.03
CA ILE A 154 -7.32 -8.42 -4.21
C ILE A 154 -8.59 -8.07 -4.97
N LEU A 155 -9.35 -7.11 -4.45
CA LEU A 155 -10.41 -6.46 -5.19
C LEU A 155 -9.82 -5.33 -6.05
N ASN A 156 -9.65 -5.56 -7.34
CA ASN A 156 -9.16 -4.54 -8.27
C ASN A 156 -10.25 -3.53 -8.66
N GLY A 157 -11.52 -3.96 -8.73
CA GLY A 157 -12.63 -3.16 -9.24
C GLY A 157 -12.62 -3.01 -10.77
N HIS A 158 -13.73 -2.48 -11.31
CA HIS A 158 -13.94 -2.35 -12.76
C HIS A 158 -12.89 -1.44 -13.44
N HIS A 159 -12.47 -0.38 -12.75
CA HIS A 159 -11.47 0.58 -13.26
C HIS A 159 -10.06 0.38 -12.68
N GLY A 160 -9.85 -0.68 -11.90
CA GLY A 160 -8.57 -0.90 -11.21
C GLY A 160 -8.27 0.12 -10.10
N ILE A 161 -9.30 0.72 -9.49
CA ILE A 161 -9.17 1.78 -8.47
C ILE A 161 -9.88 1.43 -7.15
N ALA A 162 -10.25 0.17 -6.93
CA ALA A 162 -10.80 -0.22 -5.64
C ALA A 162 -9.74 -0.02 -4.55
N GLY A 163 -10.13 0.61 -3.45
CA GLY A 163 -9.19 0.96 -2.39
C GLY A 163 -8.55 2.36 -2.50
N GLU A 164 -8.83 3.15 -3.53
CA GLU A 164 -8.33 4.52 -3.68
C GLU A 164 -8.98 5.49 -2.66
N TRP A 165 -9.03 5.06 -1.41
CA TRP A 165 -9.62 5.75 -0.27
C TRP A 165 -8.98 7.10 0.01
N GLY A 166 -7.66 7.19 -0.15
CA GLY A 166 -6.90 8.42 0.03
C GLY A 166 -7.40 9.59 -0.82
N HIS A 167 -8.07 9.29 -1.94
CA HIS A 167 -8.60 10.28 -2.88
C HIS A 167 -10.11 10.50 -2.78
N ASN A 168 -10.77 9.97 -1.74
CA ASN A 168 -12.13 10.36 -1.40
C ASN A 168 -12.13 11.77 -0.81
N VAL A 169 -13.04 12.61 -1.31
CA VAL A 169 -13.21 13.98 -0.78
C VAL A 169 -13.90 13.89 0.58
N LEU A 170 -13.20 14.33 1.62
CA LEU A 170 -13.72 14.38 2.99
C LEU A 170 -14.14 15.79 3.39
N LEU A 171 -13.36 16.81 2.99
CA LEU A 171 -13.64 18.22 3.23
C LEU A 171 -13.58 18.99 1.89
N PRO A 172 -14.73 19.28 1.22
CA PRO A 172 -14.73 19.91 -0.10
C PRO A 172 -13.96 21.23 -0.19
N GLU A 173 -13.93 22.01 0.90
CA GLU A 173 -13.16 23.27 1.02
C GLU A 173 -11.72 23.06 1.50
N GLY A 174 -11.26 21.81 1.55
CA GLY A 174 -9.91 21.46 2.00
C GLY A 174 -8.81 21.79 0.99
N PRO A 175 -7.57 21.39 1.27
CA PRO A 175 -6.41 21.63 0.41
C PRO A 175 -6.57 20.98 -0.97
N GLU A 176 -5.86 21.53 -1.97
CA GLU A 176 -5.76 20.93 -3.29
C GLU A 176 -5.04 19.59 -3.24
N CYS A 177 -5.53 18.63 -4.02
CA CYS A 177 -4.91 17.33 -4.20
C CYS A 177 -4.36 17.20 -5.63
N TYR A 178 -3.24 16.53 -5.80
CA TYR A 178 -2.66 16.28 -7.13
C TYR A 178 -3.59 15.51 -8.07
N CYS A 179 -4.60 14.81 -7.53
CA CYS A 179 -5.63 14.13 -8.32
C CYS A 179 -6.65 15.10 -8.98
N GLY A 180 -6.49 16.42 -8.80
CA GLY A 180 -7.36 17.46 -9.34
C GLY A 180 -8.57 17.82 -8.48
N LYS A 181 -8.79 17.13 -7.34
CA LYS A 181 -9.86 17.42 -6.38
C LYS A 181 -9.31 18.26 -5.22
N ARG A 182 -10.21 18.64 -4.30
CA ARG A 182 -9.87 19.33 -3.04
C ARG A 182 -10.34 18.51 -1.85
N GLY A 183 -9.59 18.58 -0.74
CA GLY A 183 -9.97 17.98 0.53
C GLY A 183 -10.05 16.46 0.54
N CYS A 184 -9.24 15.82 -0.28
CA CYS A 184 -9.06 14.38 -0.24
C CYS A 184 -8.52 13.93 1.11
N VAL A 185 -8.85 12.73 1.55
CA VAL A 185 -8.37 12.13 2.80
C VAL A 185 -6.84 12.29 2.94
N GLU A 186 -6.07 12.02 1.89
CA GLU A 186 -4.62 12.17 1.87
C GLU A 186 -4.16 13.57 2.24
N THR A 187 -4.79 14.62 1.69
CA THR A 187 -4.42 16.01 1.95
C THR A 187 -4.75 16.49 3.37
N LEU A 188 -5.40 15.63 4.15
CA LEU A 188 -5.88 15.95 5.49
C LEU A 188 -5.15 15.17 6.59
N ILE A 189 -4.83 13.88 6.35
CA ILE A 189 -4.31 12.96 7.38
C ILE A 189 -3.02 12.23 6.99
N SER A 190 -2.40 12.54 5.84
CA SER A 190 -1.04 12.07 5.59
C SER A 190 -0.04 12.74 6.54
N GLY A 191 1.15 12.13 6.72
CA GLY A 191 2.21 12.72 7.56
C GLY A 191 2.52 14.17 7.19
N PRO A 192 2.88 14.47 5.91
CA PRO A 192 3.14 15.83 5.45
C PRO A 192 1.97 16.79 5.63
N ALA A 193 0.72 16.32 5.47
CA ALA A 193 -0.47 17.16 5.67
C ALA A 193 -0.61 17.61 7.13
N LEU A 194 -0.37 16.70 8.08
CA LEU A 194 -0.43 16.99 9.51
C LEU A 194 0.74 17.89 9.96
N GLU A 195 1.94 17.64 9.43
CA GLU A 195 3.14 18.44 9.68
C GLU A 195 2.95 19.88 9.16
N ALA A 196 2.43 20.03 7.95
CA ALA A 196 2.11 21.33 7.36
C ALA A 196 1.01 22.07 8.15
N TRP A 197 0.00 21.36 8.64
CA TRP A 197 -1.06 21.93 9.46
C TRP A 197 -0.52 22.48 10.79
N TYR A 198 0.41 21.78 11.43
CA TYR A 198 1.12 22.21 12.63
C TYR A 198 2.03 23.42 12.35
N GLU A 199 2.88 23.33 11.29
CA GLU A 199 3.81 24.40 10.90
C GLU A 199 3.07 25.71 10.60
N ALA A 200 1.96 25.65 9.89
CA ALA A 200 1.17 26.85 9.56
C ALA A 200 0.74 27.65 10.79
N ARG A 201 0.50 26.97 11.94
CA ARG A 201 0.02 27.57 13.20
C ARG A 201 1.13 27.97 14.16
N THR A 202 2.26 27.28 14.12
CA THR A 202 3.35 27.46 15.10
C THR A 202 4.60 28.12 14.49
N LYS A 203 4.69 28.12 13.16
CA LYS A 203 5.92 28.46 12.41
C LYS A 203 7.11 27.54 12.73
N ARG A 204 6.88 26.40 13.37
CA ARG A 204 7.89 25.39 13.74
C ARG A 204 7.71 24.16 12.87
N ARG A 205 8.80 23.61 12.36
CA ARG A 205 8.84 22.34 11.61
C ARG A 205 9.13 21.20 12.57
N LEU A 206 8.18 20.31 12.73
CA LEU A 206 8.32 19.06 13.47
C LEU A 206 7.81 17.92 12.61
N SER A 207 8.46 16.75 12.71
CA SER A 207 7.92 15.53 12.14
C SER A 207 6.66 15.10 12.92
N LEU A 208 5.80 14.30 12.29
CA LEU A 208 4.59 13.79 12.94
C LEU A 208 4.91 13.06 14.26
N ALA A 209 6.01 12.29 14.31
CA ALA A 209 6.45 11.63 15.52
C ALA A 209 6.78 12.64 16.65
N GLN A 210 7.43 13.74 16.32
CA GLN A 210 7.73 14.81 17.26
C GLN A 210 6.47 15.54 17.70
N ILE A 211 5.52 15.80 16.79
CA ILE A 211 4.21 16.39 17.10
C ILE A 211 3.44 15.49 18.07
N ALA A 212 3.37 14.18 17.78
CA ALA A 212 2.73 13.21 18.65
C ALA A 212 3.35 13.17 20.05
N ALA A 213 4.67 13.17 20.15
CA ALA A 213 5.39 13.22 21.43
C ALA A 213 5.15 14.52 22.21
N ALA A 214 5.04 15.66 21.50
CA ALA A 214 4.80 16.96 22.11
C ALA A 214 3.36 17.19 22.56
N SER A 215 2.40 16.35 22.13
CA SER A 215 0.95 16.59 22.32
C SER A 215 0.50 16.74 23.78
N ALA A 216 1.25 16.19 24.73
CA ALA A 216 0.98 16.35 26.16
C ALA A 216 1.24 17.78 26.70
N HIS A 217 2.15 18.54 26.05
CA HIS A 217 2.64 19.81 26.55
C HIS A 217 2.48 20.98 25.56
N ASP A 218 2.27 20.68 24.28
CA ASP A 218 2.07 21.65 23.21
C ASP A 218 0.59 21.61 22.77
N HIS A 219 -0.10 22.72 22.97
CA HIS A 219 -1.53 22.82 22.64
C HIS A 219 -1.81 22.58 21.14
N VAL A 220 -0.97 23.13 20.23
CA VAL A 220 -1.17 22.96 18.79
C VAL A 220 -0.83 21.54 18.36
N ALA A 221 0.16 20.91 18.98
CA ALA A 221 0.45 19.49 18.74
C ALA A 221 -0.74 18.61 19.14
N ARG A 222 -1.36 18.86 20.29
CA ARG A 222 -2.59 18.17 20.70
C ARG A 222 -3.72 18.38 19.70
N LEU A 223 -3.98 19.61 19.26
CA LEU A 223 -5.00 19.89 18.24
C LEU A 223 -4.71 19.18 16.92
N THR A 224 -3.43 19.00 16.57
CA THR A 224 -3.02 18.24 15.37
C THR A 224 -3.40 16.77 15.51
N MET A 225 -3.17 16.18 16.69
CA MET A 225 -3.56 14.79 16.96
C MET A 225 -5.07 14.61 17.02
N ASP A 226 -5.80 15.53 17.66
CA ASP A 226 -7.27 15.52 17.71
C ASP A 226 -7.86 15.61 16.29
N ARG A 227 -7.25 16.45 15.44
CA ARG A 227 -7.62 16.56 14.02
C ARG A 227 -7.37 15.23 13.28
N LEU A 228 -6.21 14.61 13.48
CA LEU A 228 -5.93 13.29 12.91
C LEU A 228 -7.02 12.29 13.31
N HIS A 229 -7.31 12.16 14.59
CA HIS A 229 -8.27 11.20 15.09
C HIS A 229 -9.66 11.43 14.51
N LEU A 230 -10.16 12.67 14.56
CA LEU A 230 -11.50 13.02 14.05
C LEU A 230 -11.65 12.72 12.57
N LEU A 231 -10.71 13.23 11.73
CA LEU A 231 -10.79 13.07 10.28
C LEU A 231 -10.55 11.62 9.84
N PHE A 232 -9.68 10.90 10.54
CA PHE A 232 -9.51 9.47 10.35
C PHE A 232 -10.79 8.70 10.64
N GLY A 233 -11.43 8.97 11.80
CA GLY A 233 -12.67 8.31 12.18
C GLY A 233 -13.80 8.56 11.18
N GLN A 234 -13.98 9.80 10.75
CA GLN A 234 -14.98 10.17 9.74
C GLN A 234 -14.71 9.50 8.40
N ALA A 235 -13.46 9.52 7.94
CA ALA A 235 -13.08 8.92 6.65
C ALA A 235 -13.21 7.39 6.68
N LEU A 236 -12.80 6.74 7.77
CA LEU A 236 -12.85 5.30 7.92
C LEU A 236 -14.30 4.79 8.04
N ALA A 237 -15.16 5.53 8.73
CA ALA A 237 -16.57 5.16 8.86
C ALA A 237 -17.28 5.07 7.49
N ASN A 238 -16.91 5.91 6.52
CA ASN A 238 -17.45 5.81 5.16
C ASN A 238 -17.12 4.46 4.51
N VAL A 239 -15.92 3.94 4.74
CA VAL A 239 -15.52 2.62 4.23
C VAL A 239 -16.25 1.51 4.98
N ILE A 240 -16.33 1.59 6.30
CA ILE A 240 -17.00 0.58 7.13
C ILE A 240 -18.49 0.49 6.76
N ASN A 241 -19.17 1.62 6.57
CA ASN A 241 -20.59 1.65 6.18
C ASN A 241 -20.87 1.04 4.80
N ILE A 242 -19.85 0.82 3.94
CA ILE A 242 -19.99 0.25 2.60
C ILE A 242 -19.43 -1.18 2.54
N LEU A 243 -18.24 -1.39 3.13
CA LEU A 243 -17.46 -2.62 2.99
C LEU A 243 -17.66 -3.60 4.15
N ASP A 244 -17.93 -3.07 5.36
CA ASP A 244 -18.05 -3.80 6.64
C ASP A 244 -16.92 -4.84 6.82
N PRO A 245 -15.64 -4.40 6.88
CA PRO A 245 -14.51 -5.31 6.88
C PRO A 245 -14.39 -6.08 8.19
N ASP A 246 -13.91 -7.33 8.11
CA ASP A 246 -13.62 -8.18 9.27
C ASP A 246 -12.39 -7.68 10.04
N VAL A 247 -11.40 -7.11 9.33
CA VAL A 247 -10.15 -6.59 9.90
C VAL A 247 -9.68 -5.36 9.12
N ILE A 248 -9.17 -4.37 9.84
CA ILE A 248 -8.51 -3.18 9.28
C ILE A 248 -7.04 -3.21 9.70
N VAL A 249 -6.12 -3.28 8.73
CA VAL A 249 -4.67 -3.23 8.98
C VAL A 249 -4.15 -1.84 8.63
N ILE A 250 -3.40 -1.20 9.54
CA ILE A 250 -2.96 0.19 9.38
C ILE A 250 -1.43 0.26 9.39
N GLY A 251 -0.84 0.44 8.22
CA GLY A 251 0.59 0.61 8.01
C GLY A 251 1.01 2.06 7.71
N GLY A 252 2.30 2.22 7.47
CA GLY A 252 2.92 3.52 7.18
C GLY A 252 3.23 4.33 8.45
N GLY A 253 3.94 5.45 8.27
CA GLY A 253 4.45 6.26 9.39
C GLY A 253 3.35 6.84 10.29
N VAL A 254 2.19 7.19 9.74
CA VAL A 254 1.02 7.63 10.52
C VAL A 254 0.40 6.46 11.28
N GLY A 255 0.42 5.25 10.71
CA GLY A 255 -0.02 4.02 11.37
C GLY A 255 0.77 3.68 12.65
N ASN A 256 1.99 4.21 12.81
CA ASN A 256 2.79 4.04 14.03
C ASN A 256 2.31 4.92 15.21
N VAL A 257 1.37 5.83 14.97
CA VAL A 257 0.82 6.69 16.02
C VAL A 257 -0.13 5.89 16.91
N GLN A 258 0.34 5.50 18.09
CA GLN A 258 -0.39 4.61 19.02
C GLN A 258 -1.78 5.13 19.42
N SER A 259 -1.95 6.45 19.53
CA SER A 259 -3.25 7.04 19.86
C SER A 259 -4.31 6.81 18.79
N LEU A 260 -3.91 6.48 17.54
CA LEU A 260 -4.83 6.16 16.44
C LEU A 260 -5.68 4.90 16.76
N TYR A 261 -5.07 3.89 17.38
CA TYR A 261 -5.75 2.64 17.75
C TYR A 261 -6.68 2.75 18.95
N ARG A 262 -6.61 3.85 19.69
CA ARG A 262 -7.46 4.16 20.86
C ARG A 262 -8.37 5.34 20.56
N ALA A 263 -7.86 6.55 20.66
CA ALA A 263 -8.64 7.78 20.42
C ALA A 263 -9.17 7.85 18.97
N GLY A 264 -8.36 7.48 17.96
CA GLY A 264 -8.81 7.41 16.57
C GLY A 264 -9.94 6.39 16.37
N ARG A 265 -9.87 5.25 17.04
CA ARG A 265 -10.94 4.24 17.03
C ARG A 265 -12.26 4.78 17.61
N GLU A 266 -12.20 5.51 18.71
CA GLU A 266 -13.39 6.08 19.36
C GLU A 266 -14.10 7.09 18.47
N THR A 267 -13.35 7.83 17.63
CA THR A 267 -13.92 8.82 16.71
C THR A 267 -14.62 8.20 15.48
N VAL A 268 -14.52 6.90 15.24
CA VAL A 268 -15.24 6.21 14.16
C VAL A 268 -16.74 6.08 14.48
N LEU A 269 -17.06 5.71 15.72
CA LEU A 269 -18.42 5.34 16.12
C LEU A 269 -19.51 6.38 15.83
N PRO A 270 -19.29 7.69 16.04
CA PRO A 270 -20.32 8.71 15.75
C PRO A 270 -20.74 8.79 14.28
N PHE A 271 -19.95 8.25 13.36
CA PHE A 271 -20.21 8.29 11.91
C PHE A 271 -20.67 6.94 11.35
N LEU A 272 -20.74 5.89 12.18
CA LEU A 272 -21.23 4.58 11.76
C LEU A 272 -22.77 4.53 11.80
N PHE A 273 -23.32 3.80 10.83
CA PHE A 273 -24.74 3.41 10.87
C PHE A 273 -25.03 2.39 11.99
N ASN A 274 -24.01 1.60 12.39
CA ASN A 274 -24.11 0.60 13.45
C ASN A 274 -23.87 1.24 14.84
N PRO A 275 -24.62 0.85 15.90
CA PRO A 275 -24.44 1.39 17.25
C PRO A 275 -23.16 0.94 17.97
N ARG A 276 -22.38 0.06 17.36
CA ARG A 276 -21.10 -0.45 17.89
C ARG A 276 -20.06 -0.59 16.80
N PHE A 277 -18.79 -0.42 17.17
CA PHE A 277 -17.65 -0.67 16.30
C PHE A 277 -16.82 -1.83 16.87
N ALA A 278 -16.99 -3.03 16.30
CA ALA A 278 -16.32 -4.25 16.75
C ALA A 278 -15.11 -4.65 15.91
N THR A 279 -15.03 -4.19 14.64
CA THR A 279 -13.94 -4.54 13.72
C THR A 279 -12.57 -4.22 14.33
N PRO A 280 -11.65 -5.20 14.41
CA PRO A 280 -10.30 -4.97 14.91
C PRO A 280 -9.53 -4.03 13.97
N MET A 281 -8.82 -3.07 14.57
CA MET A 281 -7.81 -2.23 13.93
C MET A 281 -6.45 -2.69 14.44
N VAL A 282 -5.59 -3.16 13.54
CA VAL A 282 -4.33 -3.83 13.90
C VAL A 282 -3.13 -3.20 13.17
N ALA A 283 -1.97 -3.27 13.81
CA ALA A 283 -0.70 -2.89 13.18
C ALA A 283 -0.22 -4.03 12.25
N PRO A 284 0.54 -3.72 11.18
CA PRO A 284 1.10 -4.72 10.29
C PRO A 284 2.21 -5.53 10.97
N ALA A 285 2.37 -6.79 10.59
CA ALA A 285 3.44 -7.65 11.10
C ALA A 285 4.68 -7.68 10.17
N LEU A 286 4.53 -7.40 8.87
CA LEU A 286 5.61 -7.53 7.89
C LEU A 286 6.47 -6.27 7.71
N GLY A 287 6.13 -5.18 8.41
CA GLY A 287 6.88 -3.93 8.40
C GLY A 287 6.92 -3.24 7.03
N ASP A 288 8.00 -2.48 6.77
CA ASP A 288 8.14 -1.62 5.57
C ASP A 288 8.24 -2.40 4.25
N SER A 289 8.36 -3.71 4.29
CA SER A 289 8.52 -4.57 3.11
C SER A 289 7.29 -5.40 2.79
N ALA A 290 6.17 -5.14 3.44
CA ALA A 290 4.92 -5.87 3.16
C ALA A 290 4.57 -5.83 1.65
N GLY A 291 4.79 -4.72 0.97
CA GLY A 291 4.52 -4.57 -0.47
C GLY A 291 5.22 -5.63 -1.35
N VAL A 292 6.52 -5.89 -1.10
CA VAL A 292 7.26 -6.87 -1.91
C VAL A 292 6.80 -8.31 -1.67
N PHE A 293 6.38 -8.65 -0.46
CA PHE A 293 5.77 -9.96 -0.16
C PHE A 293 4.43 -10.12 -0.87
N GLY A 294 3.59 -9.09 -0.85
CA GLY A 294 2.32 -9.09 -1.58
C GLY A 294 2.52 -9.23 -3.08
N ALA A 295 3.53 -8.60 -3.64
CA ALA A 295 3.91 -8.78 -5.04
C ALA A 295 4.26 -10.26 -5.34
N ALA A 296 5.04 -10.93 -4.50
CA ALA A 296 5.34 -12.36 -4.67
C ALA A 296 4.08 -13.24 -4.61
N LEU A 297 3.13 -12.89 -3.74
CA LEU A 297 1.85 -13.61 -3.63
C LEU A 297 0.96 -13.49 -4.86
N LEU A 298 1.09 -12.43 -5.67
CA LEU A 298 0.41 -12.34 -6.97
C LEU A 298 0.85 -13.47 -7.89
N ALA A 299 2.14 -13.78 -7.93
CA ALA A 299 2.67 -14.90 -8.72
C ALA A 299 2.15 -16.24 -8.22
N ARG A 300 2.13 -16.44 -6.91
CA ARG A 300 1.62 -17.68 -6.27
C ARG A 300 0.17 -17.98 -6.63
N GLY A 301 -0.70 -16.97 -6.67
CA GLY A 301 -2.11 -17.12 -7.01
C GLY A 301 -2.31 -17.78 -8.38
N VAL A 302 -1.62 -17.30 -9.39
CA VAL A 302 -1.73 -17.82 -10.76
C VAL A 302 -1.23 -19.26 -10.89
N PHE A 303 -0.13 -19.60 -10.23
CA PHE A 303 0.38 -21.00 -10.27
C PHE A 303 -0.58 -21.98 -9.59
N ARG A 304 -1.25 -21.57 -8.52
CA ARG A 304 -2.26 -22.42 -7.86
C ARG A 304 -3.49 -22.65 -8.72
N GLU A 305 -3.98 -21.62 -9.39
CA GLU A 305 -5.12 -21.75 -10.32
C GLU A 305 -4.79 -22.66 -11.52
N ALA A 306 -3.57 -22.53 -12.07
CA ALA A 306 -3.12 -23.39 -13.18
C ALA A 306 -2.89 -24.86 -12.78
N LEU A 307 -2.68 -25.16 -11.49
CA LEU A 307 -2.54 -26.54 -10.99
C LEU A 307 -3.90 -27.18 -10.63
N LEU A 308 -4.96 -26.39 -10.49
CA LEU A 308 -6.31 -26.85 -10.14
C LEU A 308 -7.25 -26.90 -11.34
N SER A 309 -6.82 -26.38 -12.50
CA SER A 309 -7.51 -26.43 -13.80
C SER A 309 -6.98 -27.58 -14.67
#